data_da537602bf5f84a131f9bbabfe106772
#
_entry.id   da537602bf5f84a131f9bbabfe106772
#
_cell.length_a   1.000
_cell.length_b   1.000
_cell.length_c   1.000
_cell.angle_alpha   90.00
_cell.angle_beta   90.00
_cell.angle_gamma   90.00
#
_symmetry.space_group_name_H-M   'P 1'
#
loop_
_entity.id
_entity.type
_entity.pdbx_description
1 polymer ?
#
loop_
_entity_poly.entity_id
_entity_poly.type
_entity_poly.pdbx_seq_one_letter_code
_entity_poly.pdbx_strand_id
1 'polypeptide(L)'
;VGKGKSAGIAVTCRLWDATPADFCCHNKDRDAEAEIVADYVNSNVDYVFGGGAKLFENREDGRDLFKELRDKGFQTPRSWDELVKIKSGKVFAVPYPVDAPLPDERGDLLARASLKGIELLSQNDNGFFMMIEGSQLDDYGHFNDINLLMQETHDFDRTIGAIYEWAAKDGETLVVVTADHETGGLTLVDGDLKEGKIVCKFSTGGHSGVMVPV
;
A
#
# COMPACT_ATOMS: atom_id res chain seq x y z
N VAL A 1 -16.63 4.03 5.49
CA VAL A 1 -17.42 2.95 6.07
C VAL A 1 -18.63 3.52 6.83
N GLY A 2 -18.44 4.47 7.75
CA GLY A 2 -19.54 5.06 8.53
C GLY A 2 -20.66 5.75 7.73
N LYS A 3 -20.50 5.92 6.41
CA LYS A 3 -21.49 6.45 5.47
C LYS A 3 -22.02 5.41 4.47
N GLY A 4 -21.85 4.11 4.75
CA GLY A 4 -22.25 3.02 3.87
C GLY A 4 -21.34 2.81 2.65
N LYS A 5 -20.23 3.52 2.55
CA LYS A 5 -19.22 3.33 1.50
C LYS A 5 -18.31 2.13 1.81
N SER A 6 -17.83 1.47 0.77
CA SER A 6 -16.75 0.49 0.92
C SER A 6 -15.40 1.18 1.16
N ALA A 7 -14.48 0.49 1.84
CA ALA A 7 -13.14 0.99 2.10
C ALA A 7 -12.07 -0.06 1.79
N GLY A 8 -10.92 0.39 1.28
CA GLY A 8 -9.81 -0.50 1.00
C GLY A 8 -8.44 0.17 1.08
N ILE A 9 -7.43 -0.67 1.21
CA ILE A 9 -6.02 -0.28 1.12
C ILE A 9 -5.25 -1.23 0.21
N ALA A 10 -4.24 -0.70 -0.49
CA ALA A 10 -3.24 -1.47 -1.22
C ALA A 10 -1.86 -0.83 -1.03
N VAL A 11 -0.93 -1.59 -0.48
CA VAL A 11 0.40 -1.12 -0.12
C VAL A 11 1.48 -2.12 -0.53
N THR A 12 2.73 -1.67 -0.66
CA THR A 12 3.86 -2.56 -0.95
C THR A 12 4.65 -2.96 0.29
N CYS A 13 4.38 -2.33 1.42
CA CYS A 13 4.98 -2.69 2.71
C CYS A 13 4.15 -3.72 3.50
N ARG A 14 4.67 -4.11 4.64
CA ARG A 14 3.99 -4.87 5.70
C ARG A 14 2.84 -4.07 6.31
N LEU A 15 1.75 -4.74 6.64
CA LEU A 15 0.51 -4.10 7.12
C LEU A 15 0.59 -3.48 8.52
N TRP A 16 1.65 -3.74 9.28
CA TRP A 16 1.90 -3.07 10.57
C TRP A 16 2.73 -1.80 10.43
N ASP A 17 3.14 -1.42 9.23
CA ASP A 17 3.77 -0.12 9.01
C ASP A 17 2.78 1.02 9.22
N ALA A 18 3.31 2.23 9.47
CA ALA A 18 2.52 3.36 9.95
C ALA A 18 1.31 3.67 9.07
N THR A 19 1.51 3.90 7.78
CA THR A 19 0.44 4.34 6.89
C THR A 19 -0.72 3.34 6.80
N PRO A 20 -0.52 2.04 6.45
CA PRO A 20 -1.63 1.10 6.40
C PRO A 20 -2.26 0.88 7.77
N ALA A 21 -1.48 0.91 8.86
CA ALA A 21 -1.99 0.75 10.21
C ALA A 21 -2.89 1.92 10.62
N ASP A 22 -2.49 3.16 10.38
CA ASP A 22 -3.26 4.36 10.77
C ASP A 22 -4.62 4.44 10.07
N PHE A 23 -4.75 3.87 8.87
CA PHE A 23 -6.05 3.76 8.18
C PHE A 23 -6.97 2.67 8.75
N CYS A 24 -6.43 1.66 9.44
CA CYS A 24 -7.17 0.45 9.78
C CYS A 24 -7.17 0.10 11.28
N CYS A 25 -6.17 0.54 12.03
CA CYS A 25 -5.88 0.12 13.40
C CYS A 25 -5.86 1.30 14.36
N HIS A 26 -5.88 1.01 15.67
CA HIS A 26 -5.86 2.03 16.73
C HIS A 26 -4.86 1.60 17.82
N ASN A 27 -3.57 1.83 17.59
CA ASN A 27 -2.53 1.60 18.57
C ASN A 27 -1.67 2.86 18.71
N LYS A 28 -1.31 3.23 19.94
CA LYS A 28 -0.46 4.39 20.24
C LYS A 28 1.04 4.09 20.08
N ASP A 29 1.39 2.82 20.01
CA ASP A 29 2.76 2.33 19.94
C ASP A 29 2.95 1.66 18.57
N ARG A 30 3.76 2.29 17.70
CA ARG A 30 4.03 1.76 16.36
C ARG A 30 4.87 0.47 16.38
N ASP A 31 5.57 0.20 17.49
CA ASP A 31 6.42 -0.99 17.66
C ASP A 31 5.63 -2.20 18.20
N ALA A 32 4.36 -1.99 18.59
CA ALA A 32 3.44 -3.05 19.00
C ALA A 32 2.87 -3.82 17.76
N GLU A 33 3.77 -4.36 16.93
CA GLU A 33 3.44 -4.95 15.62
C GLU A 33 2.35 -6.05 15.71
N ALA A 34 2.46 -6.91 16.72
CA ALA A 34 1.53 -8.02 16.90
C ALA A 34 0.11 -7.57 17.26
N GLU A 35 -0.02 -6.52 18.06
CA GLU A 35 -1.29 -5.90 18.45
C GLU A 35 -1.90 -5.15 17.27
N ILE A 36 -1.09 -4.38 16.52
CA ILE A 36 -1.52 -3.66 15.31
C ILE A 36 -2.12 -4.64 14.31
N VAL A 37 -1.42 -5.74 14.02
CA VAL A 37 -1.91 -6.76 13.09
C VAL A 37 -3.21 -7.42 13.57
N ALA A 38 -3.38 -7.60 14.90
CA ALA A 38 -4.60 -8.14 15.46
C ALA A 38 -5.81 -7.21 15.32
N ASP A 39 -5.59 -5.89 15.29
CA ASP A 39 -6.66 -4.90 15.11
C ASP A 39 -7.32 -4.98 13.74
N TYR A 40 -6.60 -5.42 12.70
CA TYR A 40 -7.18 -5.61 11.36
C TYR A 40 -8.39 -6.53 11.35
N VAL A 41 -8.42 -7.53 12.23
CA VAL A 41 -9.57 -8.45 12.34
C VAL A 41 -10.86 -7.71 12.72
N ASN A 42 -10.74 -6.58 13.41
CA ASN A 42 -11.86 -5.74 13.83
C ASN A 42 -12.03 -4.47 12.97
N SER A 43 -11.15 -4.25 12.01
CA SER A 43 -11.29 -3.13 11.09
C SER A 43 -12.53 -3.29 10.20
N ASN A 44 -13.06 -2.17 9.73
CA ASN A 44 -14.23 -2.16 8.86
C ASN A 44 -13.84 -1.99 7.38
N VAL A 45 -12.62 -2.34 7.00
CA VAL A 45 -12.18 -2.32 5.60
C VAL A 45 -12.74 -3.53 4.85
N ASP A 46 -12.97 -3.37 3.56
CA ASP A 46 -13.55 -4.41 2.70
C ASP A 46 -12.50 -5.03 1.78
N TYR A 47 -11.42 -4.29 1.49
CA TYR A 47 -10.30 -4.77 0.70
C TYR A 47 -8.97 -4.37 1.34
N VAL A 48 -8.09 -5.35 1.55
CA VAL A 48 -6.72 -5.15 2.03
C VAL A 48 -5.77 -5.92 1.13
N PHE A 49 -4.72 -5.24 0.65
CA PHE A 49 -3.58 -5.84 -0.02
C PHE A 49 -2.28 -5.27 0.56
N GLY A 50 -1.36 -6.15 0.98
CA GLY A 50 -0.07 -5.75 1.53
C GLY A 50 0.80 -6.95 1.90
N GLY A 51 1.91 -6.68 2.58
CA GLY A 51 2.79 -7.68 3.14
C GLY A 51 2.50 -8.00 4.61
N GLY A 52 3.34 -8.85 5.22
CA GLY A 52 3.28 -9.08 6.66
C GLY A 52 2.65 -10.40 7.12
N ALA A 53 2.46 -11.35 6.22
CA ALA A 53 1.80 -12.65 6.52
C ALA A 53 2.34 -13.35 7.77
N LYS A 54 3.63 -13.20 8.08
CA LYS A 54 4.27 -13.87 9.22
C LYS A 54 3.60 -13.57 10.57
N LEU A 55 3.06 -12.34 10.76
CA LEU A 55 2.39 -11.95 12.02
C LEU A 55 0.90 -12.29 12.04
N PHE A 56 0.33 -12.74 10.92
CA PHE A 56 -1.04 -13.27 10.88
C PHE A 56 -1.09 -14.77 11.22
N GLU A 57 -0.01 -15.52 10.96
CA GLU A 57 0.02 -16.99 11.06
C GLU A 57 0.82 -17.51 12.26
N ASN A 58 2.02 -16.96 12.50
CA ASN A 58 3.00 -17.49 13.44
C ASN A 58 3.04 -16.62 14.70
N ARG A 59 1.92 -16.54 15.40
CA ARG A 59 1.77 -15.67 16.57
C ARG A 59 2.10 -16.39 17.87
N GLU A 60 2.78 -15.69 18.77
CA GLU A 60 3.10 -16.21 20.12
C GLU A 60 1.85 -16.41 20.99
N ASP A 61 0.77 -15.64 20.72
CA ASP A 61 -0.51 -15.78 21.41
C ASP A 61 -1.38 -16.94 20.92
N GLY A 62 -0.89 -17.72 19.94
CA GLY A 62 -1.56 -18.89 19.38
C GLY A 62 -2.79 -18.59 18.52
N ARG A 63 -3.08 -17.33 18.20
CA ARG A 63 -4.16 -16.94 17.29
C ARG A 63 -3.78 -17.20 15.83
N ASP A 64 -4.76 -17.57 15.01
CA ASP A 64 -4.68 -17.59 13.55
C ASP A 64 -5.60 -16.47 13.02
N LEU A 65 -5.01 -15.31 12.70
CA LEU A 65 -5.79 -14.15 12.29
C LEU A 65 -6.43 -14.35 10.90
N PHE A 66 -5.82 -15.15 10.02
CA PHE A 66 -6.47 -15.50 8.75
C PHE A 66 -7.73 -16.34 8.96
N LYS A 67 -7.72 -17.25 9.95
CA LYS A 67 -8.92 -17.99 10.32
C LYS A 67 -9.99 -17.04 10.88
N GLU A 68 -9.62 -16.13 11.76
CA GLU A 68 -10.55 -15.16 12.34
C GLU A 68 -11.15 -14.24 11.27
N LEU A 69 -10.35 -13.80 10.30
CA LEU A 69 -10.83 -13.03 9.14
C LEU A 69 -11.81 -13.84 8.29
N ARG A 70 -11.51 -15.12 8.01
CA ARG A 70 -12.45 -16.01 7.28
C ARG A 70 -13.74 -16.21 8.03
N ASP A 71 -13.70 -16.38 9.34
CA ASP A 71 -14.89 -16.50 10.20
C ASP A 71 -15.76 -15.22 10.16
N LYS A 72 -15.17 -14.06 9.82
CA LYS A 72 -15.85 -12.78 9.58
C LYS A 72 -16.25 -12.54 8.11
N GLY A 73 -16.10 -13.53 7.25
CA GLY A 73 -16.54 -13.50 5.87
C GLY A 73 -15.51 -12.94 4.87
N PHE A 74 -14.27 -12.75 5.27
CA PHE A 74 -13.21 -12.38 4.34
C PHE A 74 -12.71 -13.59 3.55
N GLN A 75 -12.45 -13.38 2.28
CA GLN A 75 -11.60 -14.25 1.47
C GLN A 75 -10.14 -13.86 1.70
N THR A 76 -9.27 -14.83 2.00
CA THR A 76 -7.88 -14.58 2.38
C THR A 76 -6.91 -15.20 1.37
N PRO A 77 -6.85 -14.70 0.12
CA PRO A 77 -5.95 -15.23 -0.91
C PRO A 77 -4.49 -15.03 -0.51
N ARG A 78 -3.66 -16.06 -0.79
CA ARG A 78 -2.24 -16.12 -0.44
C ARG A 78 -1.33 -15.94 -1.66
N SER A 79 -1.92 -15.74 -2.84
CA SER A 79 -1.22 -15.52 -4.09
C SER A 79 -2.02 -14.62 -5.03
N TRP A 80 -1.33 -14.05 -6.02
CA TRP A 80 -1.99 -13.31 -7.10
C TRP A 80 -3.01 -14.18 -7.85
N ASP A 81 -2.68 -15.43 -8.12
CA ASP A 81 -3.54 -16.35 -8.86
C ASP A 81 -4.84 -16.71 -8.11
N GLU A 82 -4.82 -16.64 -6.81
CA GLU A 82 -6.02 -16.77 -5.98
C GLU A 82 -6.82 -15.47 -5.96
N LEU A 83 -6.15 -14.33 -5.76
CA LEU A 83 -6.78 -13.01 -5.66
C LEU A 83 -7.55 -12.65 -6.95
N VAL A 84 -6.97 -12.88 -8.12
CA VAL A 84 -7.57 -12.51 -9.42
C VAL A 84 -8.89 -13.26 -9.70
N LYS A 85 -9.10 -14.42 -9.10
CA LYS A 85 -10.32 -15.24 -9.27
C LYS A 85 -11.51 -14.72 -8.45
N ILE A 86 -11.27 -13.94 -7.43
CA ILE A 86 -12.32 -13.37 -6.58
C ILE A 86 -13.08 -12.31 -7.37
N LYS A 87 -14.42 -12.39 -7.39
CA LYS A 87 -15.26 -11.48 -8.17
C LYS A 87 -16.15 -10.59 -7.33
N SER A 88 -16.30 -10.88 -6.04
CA SER A 88 -17.11 -10.10 -5.10
C SER A 88 -16.78 -10.44 -3.65
N GLY A 89 -17.24 -9.61 -2.72
CA GLY A 89 -17.10 -9.82 -1.28
C GLY A 89 -15.83 -9.21 -0.71
N LYS A 90 -15.65 -9.39 0.59
CA LYS A 90 -14.50 -8.84 1.33
C LYS A 90 -13.24 -9.65 1.08
N VAL A 91 -12.11 -8.96 0.94
CA VAL A 91 -10.82 -9.58 0.64
C VAL A 91 -9.74 -9.06 1.57
N PHE A 92 -8.96 -9.98 2.12
CA PHE A 92 -7.76 -9.69 2.91
C PHE A 92 -6.57 -10.48 2.33
N ALA A 93 -5.83 -9.85 1.42
CA ALA A 93 -4.75 -10.45 0.64
C ALA A 93 -3.39 -10.07 1.21
N VAL A 94 -2.68 -11.03 1.81
CA VAL A 94 -1.33 -10.84 2.36
C VAL A 94 -0.40 -11.93 1.82
N PRO A 95 0.04 -11.80 0.55
CA PRO A 95 0.79 -12.86 -0.11
C PRO A 95 2.27 -12.94 0.31
N TYR A 96 2.80 -11.90 0.95
CA TYR A 96 4.23 -11.82 1.29
C TYR A 96 4.47 -11.92 2.81
N PRO A 97 5.56 -12.61 3.23
CA PRO A 97 5.88 -12.75 4.66
C PRO A 97 6.16 -11.42 5.37
N VAL A 98 6.81 -10.48 4.70
CA VAL A 98 7.13 -9.12 5.15
C VAL A 98 6.68 -8.17 4.02
N ASP A 99 7.57 -7.38 3.44
CA ASP A 99 7.25 -6.46 2.36
C ASP A 99 7.12 -7.17 1.00
N ALA A 100 6.50 -6.53 0.04
CA ALA A 100 6.50 -6.99 -1.35
C ALA A 100 7.94 -6.95 -1.92
N PRO A 101 8.29 -7.83 -2.88
CA PRO A 101 9.57 -7.78 -3.57
C PRO A 101 9.83 -6.44 -4.26
N LEU A 102 11.08 -6.21 -4.68
CA LEU A 102 11.47 -5.04 -5.46
C LEU A 102 10.67 -4.92 -6.77
N PRO A 103 10.53 -3.70 -7.35
CA PRO A 103 9.78 -3.50 -8.59
C PRO A 103 10.22 -4.38 -9.75
N ASP A 104 11.52 -4.65 -9.89
CA ASP A 104 12.06 -5.53 -10.93
C ASP A 104 11.60 -6.98 -10.80
N GLU A 105 11.28 -7.43 -9.59
CA GLU A 105 10.77 -8.78 -9.31
C GLU A 105 9.25 -8.84 -9.31
N ARG A 106 8.58 -7.82 -8.75
CA ARG A 106 7.12 -7.78 -8.60
C ARG A 106 6.37 -7.25 -9.83
N GLY A 107 7.08 -6.57 -10.76
CA GLY A 107 6.50 -5.92 -11.93
C GLY A 107 5.46 -4.86 -11.56
N ASP A 108 4.30 -4.90 -12.20
CA ASP A 108 3.18 -3.98 -12.02
C ASP A 108 2.21 -4.38 -10.87
N LEU A 109 2.72 -5.04 -9.85
CA LEU A 109 1.90 -5.65 -8.79
C LEU A 109 0.99 -4.64 -8.10
N LEU A 110 1.51 -3.46 -7.70
CA LEU A 110 0.73 -2.45 -6.99
C LEU A 110 -0.41 -1.92 -7.85
N ALA A 111 -0.15 -1.64 -9.12
CA ALA A 111 -1.19 -1.22 -10.07
C ALA A 111 -2.30 -2.27 -10.21
N ARG A 112 -1.92 -3.54 -10.41
CA ARG A 112 -2.88 -4.64 -10.53
C ARG A 112 -3.69 -4.87 -9.26
N ALA A 113 -3.03 -4.86 -8.10
CA ALA A 113 -3.69 -5.03 -6.81
C ALA A 113 -4.67 -3.88 -6.53
N SER A 114 -4.27 -2.65 -6.86
CA SER A 114 -5.11 -1.46 -6.74
C SER A 114 -6.34 -1.53 -7.63
N LEU A 115 -6.16 -1.84 -8.92
CA LEU A 115 -7.29 -2.01 -9.85
C LEU A 115 -8.20 -3.16 -9.44
N LYS A 116 -7.66 -4.24 -8.87
CA LYS A 116 -8.45 -5.33 -8.30
C LYS A 116 -9.27 -4.88 -7.09
N GLY A 117 -8.68 -4.08 -6.22
CA GLY A 117 -9.40 -3.45 -5.10
C GLY A 117 -10.53 -2.56 -5.60
N ILE A 118 -10.27 -1.71 -6.58
CA ILE A 118 -11.27 -0.85 -7.21
C ILE A 118 -12.40 -1.68 -7.84
N GLU A 119 -12.10 -2.76 -8.58
CA GLU A 119 -13.10 -3.69 -9.16
C GLU A 119 -14.07 -4.22 -8.11
N LEU A 120 -13.56 -4.54 -6.93
CA LEU A 120 -14.38 -5.11 -5.85
C LEU A 120 -15.15 -4.03 -5.07
N LEU A 121 -14.50 -2.91 -4.77
CA LEU A 121 -15.08 -1.83 -3.96
C LEU A 121 -16.13 -1.02 -4.71
N SER A 122 -15.97 -0.85 -6.02
CA SER A 122 -16.91 -0.12 -6.89
C SER A 122 -18.24 -0.84 -7.10
N GLN A 123 -18.37 -2.08 -6.64
CA GLN A 123 -19.66 -2.79 -6.62
C GLN A 123 -20.64 -2.25 -5.57
N ASN A 124 -20.19 -1.36 -4.70
CA ASN A 124 -21.06 -0.68 -3.74
C ASN A 124 -21.65 0.60 -4.36
N ASP A 125 -22.96 0.64 -4.55
CA ASP A 125 -23.69 1.77 -5.13
C ASP A 125 -23.49 3.10 -4.34
N ASN A 126 -23.11 3.03 -3.05
CA ASN A 126 -22.77 4.21 -2.25
C ASN A 126 -21.36 4.72 -2.52
N GLY A 127 -20.58 4.04 -3.37
CA GLY A 127 -19.20 4.34 -3.69
C GLY A 127 -18.20 3.80 -2.66
N PHE A 128 -16.93 4.19 -2.83
CA PHE A 128 -15.83 3.67 -2.02
C PHE A 128 -14.80 4.75 -1.67
N PHE A 129 -13.92 4.40 -0.73
CA PHE A 129 -12.64 5.06 -0.48
C PHE A 129 -11.53 4.00 -0.58
N MET A 130 -10.43 4.34 -1.22
CA MET A 130 -9.26 3.47 -1.28
C MET A 130 -7.98 4.28 -1.08
N MET A 131 -7.13 3.85 -0.15
CA MET A 131 -5.78 4.33 0.03
C MET A 131 -4.81 3.40 -0.70
N ILE A 132 -3.89 3.97 -1.46
CA ILE A 132 -2.89 3.23 -2.24
C ILE A 132 -1.54 3.88 -1.98
N GLU A 133 -0.52 3.07 -1.68
CA GLU A 133 0.76 3.59 -1.26
C GLU A 133 1.93 2.89 -1.95
N GLY A 134 2.81 3.67 -2.55
CA GLY A 134 4.14 3.24 -2.94
C GLY A 134 5.06 3.27 -1.72
N SER A 135 4.88 2.34 -0.80
CA SER A 135 5.39 2.41 0.57
C SER A 135 6.91 2.41 0.66
N GLN A 136 7.59 1.66 -0.20
CA GLN A 136 9.05 1.49 -0.11
C GLN A 136 9.84 2.69 -0.64
N LEU A 137 9.17 3.74 -1.13
CA LEU A 137 9.78 5.05 -1.39
C LEU A 137 10.44 5.62 -0.13
N ASP A 138 9.78 5.50 1.01
CA ASP A 138 10.29 5.94 2.29
C ASP A 138 11.53 5.15 2.71
N ASP A 139 11.47 3.82 2.66
CA ASP A 139 12.60 2.95 3.01
C ASP A 139 13.87 3.32 2.22
N TYR A 140 13.76 3.52 0.91
CA TYR A 140 14.93 3.85 0.07
C TYR A 140 15.36 5.32 0.18
N GLY A 141 14.47 6.21 0.59
CA GLY A 141 14.79 7.55 1.06
C GLY A 141 15.68 7.49 2.32
N HIS A 142 15.28 6.69 3.31
CA HIS A 142 16.06 6.46 4.53
C HIS A 142 17.43 5.86 4.27
N PHE A 143 17.54 4.91 3.34
CA PHE A 143 18.81 4.29 2.96
C PHE A 143 19.66 5.15 2.04
N ASN A 144 19.15 6.30 1.55
CA ASN A 144 19.81 7.16 0.57
C ASN A 144 20.20 6.39 -0.73
N ASP A 145 19.40 5.40 -1.10
CA ASP A 145 19.61 4.60 -2.31
C ASP A 145 18.79 5.15 -3.48
N ILE A 146 19.44 5.99 -4.29
CA ILE A 146 18.78 6.62 -5.43
C ILE A 146 18.30 5.62 -6.49
N ASN A 147 18.99 4.49 -6.66
CA ASN A 147 18.61 3.53 -7.70
C ASN A 147 17.31 2.80 -7.34
N LEU A 148 17.19 2.35 -6.09
CA LEU A 148 15.97 1.71 -5.61
C LEU A 148 14.83 2.71 -5.45
N LEU A 149 15.13 3.92 -4.96
CA LEU A 149 14.15 5.00 -4.88
C LEU A 149 13.56 5.36 -6.25
N MET A 150 14.38 5.41 -7.30
CA MET A 150 13.91 5.62 -8.68
C MET A 150 13.02 4.48 -9.18
N GLN A 151 13.37 3.23 -8.90
CA GLN A 151 12.55 2.09 -9.29
C GLN A 151 11.16 2.14 -8.63
N GLU A 152 11.10 2.43 -7.33
CA GLU A 152 9.85 2.61 -6.59
C GLU A 152 9.04 3.80 -7.12
N THR A 153 9.71 4.92 -7.42
CA THR A 153 9.06 6.10 -8.03
C THR A 153 8.40 5.74 -9.37
N HIS A 154 9.11 5.03 -10.23
CA HIS A 154 8.57 4.59 -11.53
C HIS A 154 7.42 3.59 -11.38
N ASP A 155 7.48 2.69 -10.40
CA ASP A 155 6.39 1.75 -10.13
C ASP A 155 5.15 2.48 -9.63
N PHE A 156 5.32 3.44 -8.71
CA PHE A 156 4.21 4.24 -8.20
C PHE A 156 3.62 5.16 -9.27
N ASP A 157 4.45 5.81 -10.10
CA ASP A 157 3.98 6.63 -11.22
C ASP A 157 3.12 5.81 -12.21
N ARG A 158 3.56 4.59 -12.58
CA ARG A 158 2.75 3.68 -13.40
C ARG A 158 1.44 3.30 -12.73
N THR A 159 1.48 3.09 -11.41
CA THR A 159 0.29 2.78 -10.62
C THR A 159 -0.70 3.94 -10.65
N ILE A 160 -0.24 5.16 -10.41
CA ILE A 160 -1.07 6.39 -10.50
C ILE A 160 -1.67 6.52 -11.91
N GLY A 161 -0.86 6.32 -12.95
CA GLY A 161 -1.31 6.35 -14.34
C GLY A 161 -2.47 5.39 -14.62
N ALA A 162 -2.34 4.13 -14.17
CA ALA A 162 -3.38 3.12 -14.35
C ALA A 162 -4.68 3.45 -13.61
N ILE A 163 -4.57 4.01 -12.39
CA ILE A 163 -5.72 4.44 -11.59
C ILE A 163 -6.39 5.66 -12.22
N TYR A 164 -5.60 6.61 -12.68
CA TYR A 164 -6.10 7.81 -13.36
C TYR A 164 -6.87 7.46 -14.64
N GLU A 165 -6.34 6.55 -15.45
CA GLU A 165 -7.03 6.05 -16.64
C GLU A 165 -8.36 5.36 -16.31
N TRP A 166 -8.41 4.60 -15.22
CA TRP A 166 -9.65 4.00 -14.76
C TRP A 166 -10.64 5.08 -14.30
N ALA A 167 -10.21 6.00 -13.44
CA ALA A 167 -11.05 7.08 -12.91
C ALA A 167 -11.59 8.01 -14.00
N ALA A 168 -10.78 8.29 -15.03
CA ALA A 168 -11.21 9.09 -16.18
C ALA A 168 -12.33 8.42 -17.00
N LYS A 169 -12.36 7.10 -17.06
CA LYS A 169 -13.44 6.33 -17.69
C LYS A 169 -14.69 6.25 -16.81
N ASP A 170 -14.50 6.14 -15.49
CA ASP A 170 -15.56 6.13 -14.50
C ASP A 170 -16.30 7.50 -14.44
N GLY A 171 -15.54 8.58 -14.43
CA GLY A 171 -16.07 9.96 -14.48
C GLY A 171 -16.62 10.49 -13.15
N GLU A 172 -16.70 9.67 -12.10
CA GLU A 172 -17.26 10.04 -10.79
C GLU A 172 -16.22 9.88 -9.66
N THR A 173 -15.02 9.36 -9.93
CA THR A 173 -13.97 9.11 -8.96
C THR A 173 -12.97 10.26 -8.92
N LEU A 174 -12.78 10.85 -7.73
CA LEU A 174 -11.68 11.78 -7.45
C LEU A 174 -10.42 11.00 -7.11
N VAL A 175 -9.32 11.31 -7.78
CA VAL A 175 -7.97 10.82 -7.46
C VAL A 175 -7.18 11.97 -6.81
N VAL A 176 -6.62 11.71 -5.63
CA VAL A 176 -5.74 12.64 -4.91
C VAL A 176 -4.39 11.97 -4.77
N VAL A 177 -3.31 12.67 -5.12
CA VAL A 177 -1.93 12.20 -5.00
C VAL A 177 -1.19 13.15 -4.07
N THR A 178 -0.60 12.62 -3.01
CA THR A 178 0.18 13.38 -2.04
C THR A 178 1.21 12.47 -1.39
N ALA A 179 2.07 13.04 -0.56
CA ALA A 179 2.89 12.32 0.41
C ALA A 179 2.57 12.82 1.82
N ASP A 180 2.92 12.05 2.84
CA ASP A 180 2.86 12.43 4.25
C ASP A 180 4.06 13.30 4.64
N HIS A 181 5.25 13.02 4.10
CA HIS A 181 6.51 13.76 4.29
C HIS A 181 7.49 13.50 3.15
N GLU A 182 8.60 14.19 3.20
CA GLU A 182 9.81 13.92 2.41
C GLU A 182 10.79 13.08 3.25
N THR A 183 11.55 12.21 2.62
CA THR A 183 12.54 11.34 3.27
C THR A 183 13.89 11.42 2.56
N GLY A 184 14.97 11.53 3.36
CA GLY A 184 16.34 11.56 2.90
C GLY A 184 16.90 12.97 2.62
N GLY A 185 16.06 13.99 2.56
CA GLY A 185 16.47 15.33 2.15
C GLY A 185 17.05 15.34 0.73
N LEU A 186 16.40 14.59 -0.18
CA LEU A 186 16.86 14.42 -1.56
C LEU A 186 16.84 15.75 -2.32
N THR A 187 17.96 16.09 -2.91
CA THR A 187 18.12 17.27 -3.75
C THR A 187 18.68 16.88 -5.11
N LEU A 188 17.99 17.25 -6.19
CA LEU A 188 18.53 17.15 -7.54
C LEU A 188 19.50 18.31 -7.77
N VAL A 189 20.76 17.99 -8.02
CA VAL A 189 21.87 18.97 -8.12
C VAL A 189 22.17 19.29 -9.59
N ASP A 190 22.09 18.27 -10.46
CA ASP A 190 22.39 18.35 -11.88
C ASP A 190 21.80 17.15 -12.62
N GLY A 191 21.87 17.13 -13.94
CA GLY A 191 21.47 15.99 -14.76
C GLY A 191 21.56 16.27 -16.25
N ASP A 192 21.42 15.21 -17.04
CA ASP A 192 21.33 15.28 -18.50
C ASP A 192 20.15 14.42 -18.98
N LEU A 193 19.09 15.09 -19.45
CA LEU A 193 17.89 14.43 -19.95
C LEU A 193 18.12 13.58 -21.20
N LYS A 194 19.15 13.93 -22.01
CA LYS A 194 19.46 13.15 -23.24
C LYS A 194 20.18 11.86 -22.91
N GLU A 195 21.01 11.89 -21.85
CA GLU A 195 21.73 10.72 -21.36
C GLU A 195 20.92 9.93 -20.31
N GLY A 196 19.73 10.41 -19.90
CA GLY A 196 18.94 9.82 -18.83
C GLY A 196 19.67 9.82 -17.49
N LYS A 197 20.45 10.86 -17.21
CA LYS A 197 21.33 10.94 -16.05
C LYS A 197 20.83 11.98 -15.07
N ILE A 198 20.79 11.62 -13.79
CA ILE A 198 20.57 12.54 -12.67
C ILE A 198 21.78 12.56 -11.73
N VAL A 199 22.05 13.71 -11.15
CA VAL A 199 23.01 13.90 -10.07
C VAL A 199 22.24 14.41 -8.88
N CYS A 200 22.24 13.66 -7.80
CA CYS A 200 21.51 14.01 -6.59
C CYS A 200 22.40 13.94 -5.34
N LYS A 201 21.90 14.49 -4.26
CA LYS A 201 22.47 14.40 -2.92
C LYS A 201 21.35 14.17 -1.91
N PHE A 202 21.64 13.35 -0.92
CA PHE A 202 20.83 13.20 0.29
C PHE A 202 21.50 13.99 1.42
N SER A 203 20.73 14.63 2.27
CA SER A 203 21.22 15.44 3.38
C SER A 203 20.97 14.82 4.75
N THR A 204 20.12 13.80 4.82
CA THR A 204 19.77 13.08 6.05
C THR A 204 19.42 11.64 5.74
N GLY A 205 19.39 10.78 6.76
CA GLY A 205 18.76 9.45 6.71
C GLY A 205 17.39 9.44 7.40
N GLY A 206 16.79 10.60 7.64
CA GLY A 206 15.47 10.76 8.26
C GLY A 206 14.55 11.60 7.40
N HIS A 207 13.39 11.95 7.95
CA HIS A 207 12.43 12.84 7.30
C HIS A 207 12.92 14.30 7.33
N SER A 208 12.52 15.09 6.36
CA SER A 208 12.70 16.53 6.39
C SER A 208 11.36 17.27 6.46
N GLY A 209 11.40 18.52 6.93
CA GLY A 209 10.20 19.38 7.05
C GLY A 209 9.83 20.12 5.77
N VAL A 210 10.26 19.65 4.61
CA VAL A 210 9.91 20.23 3.31
C VAL A 210 8.44 19.99 3.03
N MET A 211 7.75 20.99 2.50
CA MET A 211 6.35 20.84 2.06
C MET A 211 6.26 19.85 0.91
N VAL A 212 5.32 18.92 1.01
CA VAL A 212 4.96 18.01 -0.07
C VAL A 212 3.73 18.51 -0.80
N PRO A 213 3.64 18.37 -2.13
CA PRO A 213 2.48 18.80 -2.89
C PRO A 213 1.28 17.88 -2.72
N VAL A 214 0.10 18.41 -3.02
CA VAL A 214 -1.16 17.67 -3.18
C VAL A 214 -1.66 17.89 -4.59
#